data_90760b4e1a1a7570452d957433578518
#
_entry.id   90760b4e1a1a7570452d957433578518
#
_cell.length_a   1.000
_cell.length_b   1.000
_cell.length_c   1.000
_cell.angle_alpha   90.00
_cell.angle_beta   90.00
_cell.angle_gamma   90.00
#
_symmetry.space_group_name_H-M   'P 1'
#
loop_
_entity.id
_entity.type
_entity.pdbx_description
1 polymer ?
#
loop_
_entity_poly.entity_id
_entity_poly.type
_entity_poly.pdbx_seq_one_letter_code
_entity_poly.pdbx_strand_id
1 'polypeptide(L)'
;MVQSSSSGKSILVVEDEPVIAMVCSRTLSAEGFHVEIAVNGLVALDILDKKEYDLCIADIRTPSMNGMELYEHLAAEHPVMADRIIFTTGDVLSGNTKAFLEKTNRPYLPKPFTPDELRAIVRTALGIKV
;
A
#
# COMPACT_ATOMS: atom_id res chain seq x y z
N MET A 1 -26.72 7.10 14.10
CA MET A 1 -25.28 7.07 14.34
C MET A 1 -24.51 7.14 13.03
N VAL A 2 -23.51 7.95 13.00
CA VAL A 2 -22.67 8.05 11.82
C VAL A 2 -21.66 6.92 11.80
N GLN A 3 -21.65 6.19 10.73
CA GLN A 3 -20.72 5.11 10.54
C GLN A 3 -19.50 5.62 9.79
N SER A 4 -18.33 5.51 10.37
CA SER A 4 -17.10 5.83 9.66
C SER A 4 -16.89 4.79 8.54
N SER A 5 -16.71 5.25 7.31
CA SER A 5 -16.46 4.35 6.19
C SER A 5 -15.15 3.59 6.33
N SER A 6 -14.22 4.11 7.13
CA SER A 6 -12.93 3.45 7.39
C SER A 6 -13.02 2.38 8.48
N SER A 7 -14.12 2.37 9.25
CA SER A 7 -14.25 1.45 10.38
C SER A 7 -14.23 -0.01 9.91
N GLY A 8 -13.34 -0.79 10.48
CA GLY A 8 -13.21 -2.21 10.19
C GLY A 8 -12.42 -2.55 8.94
N LYS A 9 -12.07 -1.58 8.10
CA LYS A 9 -11.26 -1.87 6.92
C LYS A 9 -9.82 -2.11 7.30
N SER A 10 -9.19 -3.06 6.62
CA SER A 10 -7.82 -3.48 6.92
C SER A 10 -6.85 -3.06 5.82
N ILE A 11 -5.70 -2.58 6.23
CA ILE A 11 -4.64 -2.11 5.34
C ILE A 11 -3.34 -2.82 5.71
N LEU A 12 -2.68 -3.38 4.71
CA LEU A 12 -1.34 -3.94 4.87
C LEU A 12 -0.35 -2.91 4.32
N VAL A 13 0.63 -2.53 5.12
CA VAL A 13 1.70 -1.60 4.71
C VAL A 13 2.99 -2.40 4.58
N VAL A 14 3.58 -2.37 3.40
CA VAL A 14 4.83 -3.07 3.11
C VAL A 14 5.95 -2.02 3.06
N GLU A 15 6.73 -1.96 4.13
CA GLU A 15 7.72 -0.92 4.30
C GLU A 15 8.82 -1.39 5.26
N ASP A 16 10.09 -1.28 4.84
CA ASP A 16 11.22 -1.70 5.64
C ASP A 16 11.80 -0.59 6.53
N GLU A 17 11.49 0.67 6.26
CA GLU A 17 11.96 1.79 7.07
C GLU A 17 11.02 2.01 8.25
N PRO A 18 11.51 1.78 9.50
CA PRO A 18 10.62 1.82 10.68
C PRO A 18 9.90 3.15 10.86
N VAL A 19 10.56 4.27 10.56
CA VAL A 19 9.95 5.59 10.74
C VAL A 19 8.77 5.78 9.79
N ILE A 20 8.94 5.39 8.53
CA ILE A 20 7.88 5.51 7.53
C ILE A 20 6.73 4.56 7.86
N ALA A 21 7.05 3.32 8.25
CA ALA A 21 6.03 2.36 8.66
C ALA A 21 5.22 2.90 9.85
N MET A 22 5.89 3.53 10.80
CA MET A 22 5.23 4.12 11.97
C MET A 22 4.30 5.27 11.57
N VAL A 23 4.74 6.15 10.66
CA VAL A 23 3.91 7.26 10.20
C VAL A 23 2.64 6.71 9.52
N CYS A 24 2.80 5.72 8.66
CA CYS A 24 1.65 5.08 8.00
C CYS A 24 0.70 4.46 9.02
N SER A 25 1.24 3.69 9.96
CA SER A 25 0.44 3.00 10.96
C SER A 25 -0.34 3.97 11.83
N ARG A 26 0.34 5.00 12.36
CA ARG A 26 -0.31 5.99 13.22
C ARG A 26 -1.36 6.80 12.48
N THR A 27 -1.02 7.27 11.30
CA THR A 27 -1.93 8.09 10.50
C THR A 27 -3.20 7.33 10.16
N LEU A 28 -3.05 6.11 9.69
CA LEU A 28 -4.20 5.34 9.23
C LEU A 28 -4.98 4.72 10.37
N SER A 29 -4.32 4.31 11.46
CA SER A 29 -5.03 3.83 12.65
C SER A 29 -5.90 4.93 13.25
N ALA A 30 -5.42 6.18 13.24
CA ALA A 30 -6.20 7.31 13.75
C ALA A 30 -7.46 7.55 12.91
N GLU A 31 -7.48 7.09 11.66
CA GLU A 31 -8.65 7.17 10.78
C GLU A 31 -9.63 6.00 10.97
N GLY A 32 -9.29 5.05 11.83
CA GLY A 32 -10.16 3.90 12.10
C GLY A 32 -9.81 2.63 11.33
N PHE A 33 -8.74 2.64 10.55
CA PHE A 33 -8.29 1.46 9.84
C PHE A 33 -7.55 0.49 10.75
N HIS A 34 -7.65 -0.80 10.45
CA HIS A 34 -6.79 -1.81 11.04
C HIS A 34 -5.54 -1.92 10.19
N VAL A 35 -4.38 -1.61 10.75
CA VAL A 35 -3.13 -1.53 9.99
C VAL A 35 -2.17 -2.61 10.46
N GLU A 36 -1.62 -3.35 9.50
CA GLU A 36 -0.55 -4.31 9.76
C GLU A 36 0.65 -3.94 8.90
N ILE A 37 1.85 -4.26 9.40
CA ILE A 37 3.10 -3.93 8.72
C ILE A 37 3.80 -5.21 8.30
N ALA A 38 4.24 -5.25 7.04
CA ALA A 38 5.15 -6.26 6.54
C ALA A 38 6.45 -5.56 6.15
N VAL A 39 7.58 -6.12 6.56
CA VAL A 39 8.88 -5.45 6.37
C VAL A 39 9.43 -5.59 4.95
N ASN A 40 8.87 -6.48 4.15
CA ASN A 40 9.26 -6.65 2.74
C ASN A 40 8.17 -7.40 1.99
N GLY A 41 8.37 -7.56 0.68
CA GLY A 41 7.40 -8.23 -0.18
C GLY A 41 7.21 -9.71 0.11
N LEU A 42 8.24 -10.42 0.57
CA LEU A 42 8.10 -11.84 0.89
C LEU A 42 7.18 -12.04 2.09
N VAL A 43 7.36 -11.24 3.14
CA VAL A 43 6.49 -11.29 4.31
C VAL A 43 5.07 -10.91 3.91
N ALA A 44 4.92 -9.89 3.07
CA ALA A 44 3.62 -9.47 2.59
C ALA A 44 2.92 -10.57 1.80
N LEU A 45 3.64 -11.23 0.91
CA LEU A 45 3.06 -12.30 0.10
C LEU A 45 2.57 -13.45 0.98
N ASP A 46 3.35 -13.84 1.99
CA ASP A 46 2.94 -14.88 2.93
C ASP A 46 1.64 -14.50 3.66
N ILE A 47 1.54 -13.24 4.08
CA ILE A 47 0.34 -12.73 4.73
C ILE A 47 -0.85 -12.75 3.77
N LEU A 48 -0.64 -12.27 2.55
CA LEU A 48 -1.71 -12.14 1.55
C LEU A 48 -2.16 -13.49 0.98
N ASP A 49 -1.33 -14.52 1.08
CA ASP A 49 -1.73 -15.89 0.73
C ASP A 49 -2.76 -16.45 1.71
N LYS A 50 -2.82 -15.90 2.92
CA LYS A 50 -3.68 -16.41 3.99
C LYS A 50 -4.86 -15.52 4.30
N LYS A 51 -4.83 -14.24 3.89
CA LYS A 51 -5.83 -13.27 4.31
C LYS A 51 -5.95 -12.16 3.27
N GLU A 52 -7.17 -11.72 3.02
CA GLU A 52 -7.41 -10.55 2.18
C GLU A 52 -7.37 -9.28 3.01
N TYR A 53 -6.96 -8.20 2.37
CA TYR A 53 -6.98 -6.85 2.92
C TYR A 53 -7.80 -5.96 1.99
N ASP A 54 -8.32 -4.88 2.54
CA ASP A 54 -9.05 -3.89 1.72
C ASP A 54 -8.09 -3.07 0.88
N LEU A 55 -6.86 -2.90 1.34
CA LEU A 55 -5.84 -2.14 0.64
C LEU A 55 -4.46 -2.61 1.05
N CYS A 56 -3.52 -2.54 0.11
CA CYS A 56 -2.10 -2.77 0.39
C CYS A 56 -1.32 -1.54 -0.08
N ILE A 57 -0.49 -0.99 0.80
CA ILE A 57 0.42 0.11 0.46
C ILE A 57 1.82 -0.47 0.45
N ALA A 58 2.46 -0.48 -0.70
CA ALA A 58 3.74 -1.15 -0.85
C ALA A 58 4.82 -0.22 -1.38
N ASP A 59 5.94 -0.14 -0.65
CA ASP A 59 7.12 0.53 -1.15
C ASP A 59 7.67 -0.29 -2.31
N ILE A 60 7.98 0.39 -3.41
CA ILE A 60 8.57 -0.27 -4.58
C ILE A 60 9.92 -0.86 -4.21
N ARG A 61 10.68 -0.21 -3.34
CA ARG A 61 12.03 -0.65 -2.97
C ARG A 61 12.10 -1.22 -1.56
N THR A 62 11.77 -2.50 -1.43
CA THR A 62 12.01 -3.23 -0.19
C THR A 62 12.98 -4.37 -0.46
N PRO A 63 13.75 -4.81 0.56
CA PRO A 63 14.68 -5.92 0.38
C PRO A 63 13.94 -7.24 0.17
N SER A 64 14.64 -8.22 -0.34
CA SER A 64 14.18 -9.58 -0.63
C SER A 64 13.21 -9.62 -1.81
N MET A 65 11.99 -9.17 -1.63
CA MET A 65 11.02 -8.99 -2.72
C MET A 65 10.54 -7.55 -2.70
N ASN A 66 10.71 -6.83 -3.79
CA ASN A 66 10.28 -5.44 -3.90
C ASN A 66 8.81 -5.35 -4.30
N GLY A 67 8.27 -4.11 -4.30
CA GLY A 67 6.85 -3.89 -4.59
C GLY A 67 6.44 -4.31 -6.00
N MET A 68 7.35 -4.19 -6.96
CA MET A 68 7.05 -4.61 -8.34
C MET A 68 6.90 -6.13 -8.43
N GLU A 69 7.81 -6.85 -7.79
CA GLU A 69 7.75 -8.32 -7.75
C GLU A 69 6.52 -8.80 -7.00
N LEU A 70 6.21 -8.13 -5.89
CA LEU A 70 5.00 -8.45 -5.14
C LEU A 70 3.76 -8.28 -6.01
N TYR A 71 3.66 -7.16 -6.72
CA TYR A 71 2.52 -6.91 -7.60
C TYR A 71 2.38 -8.01 -8.66
N GLU A 72 3.49 -8.44 -9.26
CA GLU A 72 3.45 -9.47 -10.29
C GLU A 72 2.94 -10.79 -9.74
N HIS A 73 3.35 -11.15 -8.53
CA HIS A 73 2.81 -12.35 -7.87
C HIS A 73 1.32 -12.21 -7.61
N LEU A 74 0.89 -11.06 -7.12
CA LEU A 74 -0.53 -10.83 -6.83
C LEU A 74 -1.36 -10.85 -8.10
N ALA A 75 -0.86 -10.24 -9.17
CA ALA A 75 -1.59 -10.23 -10.45
C ALA A 75 -1.80 -11.65 -10.98
N ALA A 76 -0.84 -12.53 -10.74
CA ALA A 76 -0.94 -13.93 -11.21
C ALA A 76 -1.82 -14.79 -10.30
N GLU A 77 -1.72 -14.62 -8.98
CA GLU A 77 -2.33 -15.55 -8.01
C GLU A 77 -3.48 -14.94 -7.20
N HIS A 78 -3.48 -13.63 -7.02
CA HIS A 78 -4.49 -12.94 -6.21
C HIS A 78 -4.91 -11.65 -6.93
N PRO A 79 -5.55 -11.75 -8.10
CA PRO A 79 -5.82 -10.56 -8.93
C PRO A 79 -6.70 -9.51 -8.24
N VAL A 80 -7.57 -9.92 -7.33
CA VAL A 80 -8.37 -8.95 -6.56
C VAL A 80 -7.45 -8.08 -5.70
N MET A 81 -6.44 -8.68 -5.06
CA MET A 81 -5.48 -7.92 -4.26
C MET A 81 -4.58 -7.03 -5.12
N ALA A 82 -4.23 -7.49 -6.32
CA ALA A 82 -3.43 -6.67 -7.24
C ALA A 82 -4.16 -5.36 -7.58
N ASP A 83 -5.48 -5.38 -7.61
CA ASP A 83 -6.28 -4.19 -7.88
C ASP A 83 -6.46 -3.30 -6.64
N ARG A 84 -5.93 -3.72 -5.51
CA ARG A 84 -6.04 -3.00 -4.23
C ARG A 84 -4.71 -2.48 -3.72
N ILE A 85 -3.73 -2.33 -4.61
CA ILE A 85 -2.40 -1.89 -4.20
C ILE A 85 -2.16 -0.44 -4.56
N ILE A 86 -1.53 0.30 -3.62
CA ILE A 86 -0.96 1.62 -3.85
C ILE A 86 0.54 1.48 -3.64
N PHE A 87 1.34 2.09 -4.51
CA PHE A 87 2.79 2.08 -4.37
C PHE A 87 3.28 3.35 -3.71
N THR A 88 4.37 3.25 -2.94
CA THR A 88 5.15 4.41 -2.52
C THR A 88 6.53 4.30 -3.13
N THR A 89 7.13 5.42 -3.47
CA THR A 89 8.45 5.41 -4.08
C THR A 89 9.15 6.75 -3.94
N GLY A 90 10.46 6.72 -3.69
CA GLY A 90 11.31 7.91 -3.69
C GLY A 90 11.89 8.23 -5.05
N ASP A 91 11.62 7.41 -6.05
CA ASP A 91 12.26 7.53 -7.36
C ASP A 91 11.28 7.27 -8.50
N VAL A 92 10.32 8.17 -8.67
CA VAL A 92 9.30 8.05 -9.71
C VAL A 92 9.85 8.27 -11.11
N LEU A 93 11.01 8.91 -11.23
CA LEU A 93 11.59 9.25 -12.53
C LEU A 93 12.52 8.17 -13.07
N SER A 94 12.86 7.18 -12.27
CA SER A 94 13.66 6.04 -12.73
C SER A 94 12.91 5.32 -13.85
N GLY A 95 13.61 4.97 -14.92
CA GLY A 95 13.01 4.36 -16.11
C GLY A 95 12.18 3.12 -15.79
N ASN A 96 12.72 2.22 -14.96
CA ASN A 96 12.03 0.99 -14.58
C ASN A 96 10.79 1.26 -13.73
N THR A 97 10.92 2.15 -12.75
CA THR A 97 9.80 2.51 -11.87
C THR A 97 8.69 3.20 -12.66
N LYS A 98 9.07 4.17 -13.49
CA LYS A 98 8.10 4.91 -14.30
C LYS A 98 7.34 3.97 -15.24
N ALA A 99 8.06 3.12 -15.95
CA ALA A 99 7.45 2.17 -16.89
C ALA A 99 6.50 1.22 -16.16
N PHE A 100 6.90 0.73 -14.98
CA PHE A 100 6.08 -0.15 -14.17
C PHE A 100 4.78 0.53 -13.74
N LEU A 101 4.88 1.75 -13.22
CA LEU A 101 3.70 2.49 -12.76
C LEU A 101 2.73 2.78 -13.90
N GLU A 102 3.27 3.12 -15.07
CA GLU A 102 2.43 3.35 -16.25
C GLU A 102 1.75 2.07 -16.72
N LYS A 103 2.48 0.95 -16.69
CA LYS A 103 1.95 -0.34 -17.12
C LYS A 103 0.83 -0.84 -16.23
N THR A 104 0.98 -0.71 -14.92
CA THR A 104 0.00 -1.22 -13.97
C THR A 104 -1.19 -0.28 -13.81
N ASN A 105 -1.00 1.00 -14.10
CA ASN A 105 -2.00 2.04 -13.88
C ASN A 105 -2.51 2.08 -12.43
N ARG A 106 -1.66 1.66 -11.49
CA ARG A 106 -2.03 1.71 -10.07
C ARG A 106 -1.62 3.06 -9.48
N PRO A 107 -2.36 3.53 -8.47
CA PRO A 107 -2.00 4.79 -7.80
C PRO A 107 -0.64 4.67 -7.12
N TYR A 108 0.06 5.78 -7.04
CA TYR A 108 1.31 5.82 -6.29
C TYR A 108 1.46 7.14 -5.55
N LEU A 109 2.24 7.10 -4.48
CA LEU A 109 2.50 8.23 -3.60
C LEU A 109 4.01 8.47 -3.53
N PRO A 110 4.51 9.58 -4.10
CA PRO A 110 5.94 9.88 -4.04
C PRO A 110 6.41 10.15 -2.61
N LYS A 111 7.60 9.69 -2.27
CA LYS A 111 8.26 10.03 -1.01
C LYS A 111 9.11 11.29 -1.20
N PRO A 112 9.21 12.16 -0.21
CA PRO A 112 8.49 12.11 1.07
C PRO A 112 7.04 12.56 0.90
N PHE A 113 6.15 11.97 1.68
CA PHE A 113 4.74 12.35 1.66
C PHE A 113 4.31 12.83 3.04
N THR A 114 3.25 13.63 3.07
CA THR A 114 2.67 14.09 4.32
C THR A 114 1.56 13.14 4.79
N PRO A 115 1.20 13.17 6.09
CA PRO A 115 0.03 12.42 6.53
C PRO A 115 -1.24 12.77 5.76
N ASP A 116 -1.44 14.04 5.40
CA ASP A 116 -2.61 14.44 4.63
C ASP A 116 -2.62 13.81 3.24
N GLU A 117 -1.46 13.75 2.57
CA GLU A 117 -1.34 13.11 1.28
C GLU A 117 -1.62 11.61 1.38
N LEU A 118 -1.13 10.97 2.43
CA LEU A 118 -1.39 9.56 2.67
C LEU A 118 -2.89 9.31 2.88
N ARG A 119 -3.54 10.11 3.73
CA ARG A 119 -4.97 9.97 3.96
C ARG A 119 -5.78 10.14 2.67
N ALA A 120 -5.41 11.13 1.88
CA ALA A 120 -6.14 11.44 0.64
C ALA A 120 -6.08 10.28 -0.36
N ILE A 121 -4.89 9.73 -0.59
CA ILE A 121 -4.75 8.65 -1.58
C ILE A 121 -5.45 7.37 -1.10
N VAL A 122 -5.39 7.08 0.20
CA VAL A 122 -6.05 5.92 0.78
C VAL A 122 -7.57 6.05 0.66
N ARG A 123 -8.12 7.20 1.03
CA ARG A 123 -9.57 7.43 0.93
C ARG A 123 -10.06 7.33 -0.50
N THR A 124 -9.32 7.92 -1.44
CA THR A 124 -9.67 7.84 -2.86
C THR A 124 -9.66 6.38 -3.34
N ALA A 125 -8.63 5.63 -2.99
CA ALA A 125 -8.51 4.23 -3.41
C ALA A 125 -9.62 3.35 -2.84
N LEU A 126 -10.09 3.66 -1.63
CA LEU A 126 -11.15 2.89 -0.99
C LEU A 126 -12.56 3.42 -1.32
N GLY A 127 -12.66 4.48 -2.11
CA GLY A 127 -13.96 5.07 -2.43
C GLY A 127 -14.61 5.77 -1.25
N ILE A 128 -13.81 6.20 -0.28
CA ILE A 128 -14.28 6.93 0.89
C ILE A 128 -14.20 8.42 0.57
N LYS A 129 -15.24 9.14 0.93
CA LYS A 129 -15.28 10.58 0.68
C LYS A 129 -14.17 11.30 1.45
N VAL A 130 -13.43 12.13 0.74
CA VAL A 130 -12.32 12.89 1.32
C VAL A 130 -12.81 14.13 2.06
#